data_7c79ec5ef42b9b4a0b495c054cc75057
#
_entry.id   7c79ec5ef42b9b4a0b495c054cc75057
#
_cell.length_a   1.000
_cell.length_b   1.000
_cell.length_c   1.000
_cell.angle_alpha   90.00
_cell.angle_beta   90.00
_cell.angle_gamma   90.00
#
_symmetry.space_group_name_H-M   'P 1'
#
loop_
_entity.id
_entity.type
_entity.pdbx_description
1 polymer ?
#
loop_
_entity_poly.entity_id
_entity_poly.type
_entity_poly.pdbx_seq_one_letter_code
_entity_poly.pdbx_strand_id
1 'polypeptide(L)'
;MQSLADLEAALQTPDKPFDQWQPQNCGQVPITIDAQGRWFYGGSEIKREAMVKLFASVLCKEADSYFLKTPVEKMAITVIDVPFIIVDWRFEETEQGLALCCVDNLQRAWLVSAKQPLLLREFEGVSVPYLQLAHGLAARVSRNVYYQWAEIACSDEQGYYIESLAKCYYLA
;
A
#
# COMPACT_ATOMS: atom_id res chain seq x y z
N MET A 1 0.76 29.53 2.00
CA MET A 1 1.66 28.37 1.82
C MET A 1 2.07 27.90 3.19
N GLN A 2 1.61 26.71 3.56
CA GLN A 2 2.13 26.08 4.78
C GLN A 2 3.59 25.69 4.51
N SER A 3 4.43 25.91 5.51
CA SER A 3 5.85 25.63 5.39
C SER A 3 6.10 24.13 5.31
N LEU A 4 7.22 23.74 4.69
CA LEU A 4 7.73 22.37 4.71
C LEU A 4 7.74 21.77 6.14
N ALA A 5 7.96 22.62 7.16
CA ALA A 5 7.94 22.23 8.56
C ALA A 5 6.55 21.79 9.06
N ASP A 6 5.48 22.42 8.57
CA ASP A 6 4.10 22.03 8.93
C ASP A 6 3.72 20.70 8.26
N LEU A 7 4.24 20.47 7.04
CA LEU A 7 4.10 19.18 6.36
C LEU A 7 4.90 18.10 7.10
N GLU A 8 6.13 18.36 7.48
CA GLU A 8 6.97 17.43 8.23
C GLU A 8 6.38 17.08 9.60
N ALA A 9 5.78 18.05 10.29
CA ALA A 9 5.10 17.80 11.57
C ALA A 9 3.83 16.92 11.38
N ALA A 10 3.08 17.14 10.31
CA ALA A 10 1.92 16.30 9.94
C ALA A 10 2.35 14.87 9.54
N LEU A 11 3.61 14.69 9.09
CA LEU A 11 4.17 13.41 8.68
C LEU A 11 4.57 12.50 9.84
N GLN A 12 4.80 13.07 11.02
CA GLN A 12 5.25 12.31 12.20
C GLN A 12 4.13 11.59 12.94
N THR A 13 2.89 11.81 12.57
CA THR A 13 1.75 11.06 13.12
C THR A 13 1.52 9.78 12.31
N PRO A 14 1.65 8.59 12.92
CA PRO A 14 1.53 7.31 12.20
C PRO A 14 0.12 7.04 11.67
N ASP A 15 -0.89 7.64 12.25
CA ASP A 15 -2.28 7.51 11.81
C ASP A 15 -2.86 8.89 11.52
N LYS A 16 -3.10 9.18 10.22
CA LYS A 16 -3.60 10.47 9.79
C LYS A 16 -5.12 10.48 9.77
N PRO A 17 -5.75 11.47 10.39
CA PRO A 17 -7.20 11.55 10.44
C PRO A 17 -7.78 12.09 9.13
N PHE A 18 -7.57 11.37 8.02
CA PHE A 18 -8.04 11.79 6.70
C PHE A 18 -9.53 12.09 6.65
N ASP A 19 -10.34 11.34 7.40
CA ASP A 19 -11.79 11.52 7.44
C ASP A 19 -12.21 12.83 8.15
N GLN A 20 -11.34 13.36 9.01
CA GLN A 20 -11.59 14.62 9.72
C GLN A 20 -11.16 15.86 8.91
N TRP A 21 -10.35 15.65 7.88
CA TRP A 21 -9.87 16.75 7.05
C TRP A 21 -10.88 17.06 5.95
N GLN A 22 -11.28 18.31 5.90
CA GLN A 22 -12.16 18.85 4.86
C GLN A 22 -11.48 20.01 4.13
N PRO A 23 -10.45 19.72 3.32
CA PRO A 23 -9.69 20.75 2.64
C PRO A 23 -10.56 21.50 1.64
N GLN A 24 -10.41 22.82 1.60
CA GLN A 24 -11.17 23.69 0.70
C GLN A 24 -10.53 23.81 -0.68
N ASN A 25 -9.23 23.64 -0.76
CA ASN A 25 -8.50 23.67 -2.03
C ASN A 25 -8.44 22.25 -2.62
N CYS A 26 -9.32 21.98 -3.56
CA CYS A 26 -9.39 20.72 -4.28
C CYS A 26 -8.97 20.93 -5.73
N GLY A 27 -8.16 20.00 -6.27
CA GLY A 27 -7.68 20.06 -7.63
C GLY A 27 -7.07 18.75 -8.09
N GLN A 28 -6.24 18.86 -9.11
CA GLN A 28 -5.52 17.74 -9.70
C GLN A 28 -4.07 18.13 -9.94
N VAL A 29 -3.17 17.19 -9.73
CA VAL A 29 -1.75 17.33 -10.04
C VAL A 29 -1.32 16.23 -11.00
N PRO A 30 -0.34 16.47 -11.89
CA PRO A 30 0.09 15.49 -12.89
C PRO A 30 1.05 14.46 -12.29
N ILE A 31 0.63 13.84 -11.21
CA ILE A 31 1.33 12.73 -10.57
C ILE A 31 0.68 11.42 -11.00
N THR A 32 1.50 10.45 -11.41
CA THR A 32 1.09 9.11 -11.78
C THR A 32 1.92 8.09 -11.02
N ILE A 33 1.27 7.07 -10.47
CA ILE A 33 1.94 5.86 -9.96
C ILE A 33 1.68 4.76 -10.97
N ASP A 34 2.74 4.19 -11.54
CA ASP A 34 2.61 3.12 -12.53
C ASP A 34 2.31 1.76 -11.90
N ALA A 35 2.13 0.74 -12.73
CA ALA A 35 1.82 -0.62 -12.27
C ALA A 35 2.97 -1.28 -11.48
N GLN A 36 4.17 -0.73 -11.52
CA GLN A 36 5.33 -1.17 -10.73
C GLN A 36 5.53 -0.35 -9.46
N GLY A 37 4.61 0.56 -9.14
CA GLY A 37 4.70 1.40 -7.94
C GLY A 37 5.69 2.55 -8.05
N ARG A 38 6.12 2.91 -9.27
CA ARG A 38 7.00 4.06 -9.50
C ARG A 38 6.18 5.34 -9.65
N TRP A 39 6.69 6.43 -9.11
CA TRP A 39 6.04 7.73 -9.09
C TRP A 39 6.61 8.65 -10.16
N PHE A 40 5.73 9.31 -10.87
CA PHE A 40 6.07 10.27 -11.95
C PHE A 40 5.40 11.60 -11.71
N TYR A 41 6.08 12.68 -12.05
CA TYR A 41 5.51 14.02 -12.11
C TYR A 41 5.67 14.57 -13.52
N GLY A 42 4.55 14.90 -14.18
CA GLY A 42 4.57 15.42 -15.55
C GLY A 42 5.29 14.49 -16.54
N GLY A 43 5.23 13.17 -16.32
CA GLY A 43 5.91 12.17 -17.16
C GLY A 43 7.37 11.88 -16.78
N SER A 44 7.94 12.60 -15.82
CA SER A 44 9.30 12.35 -15.32
C SER A 44 9.29 11.60 -14.01
N GLU A 45 10.10 10.54 -13.89
CA GLU A 45 10.17 9.75 -12.67
C GLU A 45 10.70 10.56 -11.49
N ILE A 46 10.00 10.49 -10.37
CA ILE A 46 10.44 11.05 -9.10
C ILE A 46 11.42 10.05 -8.46
N LYS A 47 12.71 10.32 -8.60
CA LYS A 47 13.78 9.45 -8.07
C LYS A 47 14.15 9.74 -6.63
N ARG A 48 13.70 10.86 -6.09
CA ARG A 48 14.00 11.29 -4.73
C ARG A 48 13.12 10.52 -3.76
N GLU A 49 13.69 9.51 -3.11
CA GLU A 49 12.98 8.58 -2.22
C GLU A 49 12.25 9.31 -1.08
N ALA A 50 12.89 10.31 -0.48
CA ALA A 50 12.27 11.11 0.58
C ALA A 50 11.00 11.83 0.12
N MET A 51 10.96 12.30 -1.13
CA MET A 51 9.79 12.94 -1.72
C MET A 51 8.67 11.93 -1.97
N VAL A 52 8.99 10.75 -2.48
CA VAL A 52 8.02 9.66 -2.69
C VAL A 52 7.40 9.22 -1.36
N LYS A 53 8.22 9.04 -0.33
CA LYS A 53 7.74 8.71 1.02
C LYS A 53 6.85 9.80 1.61
N LEU A 54 7.18 11.05 1.36
CA LEU A 54 6.36 12.20 1.77
C LEU A 54 4.98 12.16 1.12
N PHE A 55 4.91 12.02 -0.19
CA PHE A 55 3.64 11.92 -0.92
C PHE A 55 2.84 10.67 -0.51
N ALA A 56 3.51 9.53 -0.35
CA ALA A 56 2.87 8.30 0.10
C ALA A 56 2.22 8.45 1.49
N SER A 57 2.80 9.27 2.35
CA SER A 57 2.28 9.50 3.71
C SER A 57 0.96 10.29 3.74
N VAL A 58 0.64 11.04 2.69
CA VAL A 58 -0.60 11.81 2.56
C VAL A 58 -1.53 11.24 1.49
N LEU A 59 -1.22 10.06 0.98
CA LEU A 59 -2.02 9.35 0.00
C LEU A 59 -3.23 8.68 0.66
N CYS A 60 -4.40 8.85 0.05
CA CYS A 60 -5.61 8.10 0.41
C CYS A 60 -6.43 7.78 -0.84
N LYS A 61 -7.33 6.84 -0.72
CA LYS A 61 -8.32 6.49 -1.74
C LYS A 61 -9.71 6.79 -1.21
N GLU A 62 -10.49 7.53 -1.98
CA GLU A 62 -11.90 7.78 -1.72
C GLU A 62 -12.70 7.33 -2.93
N ALA A 63 -13.64 6.41 -2.73
CA ALA A 63 -14.33 5.71 -3.82
C ALA A 63 -13.31 5.07 -4.79
N ASP A 64 -13.31 5.45 -6.06
CA ASP A 64 -12.40 4.92 -7.08
C ASP A 64 -11.23 5.84 -7.41
N SER A 65 -11.04 6.90 -6.65
CA SER A 65 -10.05 7.94 -6.92
C SER A 65 -9.01 8.04 -5.82
N TYR A 66 -7.78 8.33 -6.20
CA TYR A 66 -6.67 8.55 -5.28
C TYR A 66 -6.34 10.02 -5.14
N PHE A 67 -6.01 10.42 -3.92
CA PHE A 67 -5.74 11.80 -3.56
C PHE A 67 -4.51 11.91 -2.67
N LEU A 68 -3.75 12.98 -2.87
CA LEU A 68 -2.83 13.51 -1.89
C LEU A 68 -3.62 14.52 -1.04
N LYS A 69 -3.86 14.17 0.21
CA LYS A 69 -4.77 14.92 1.10
C LYS A 69 -4.01 15.46 2.30
N THR A 70 -4.15 16.75 2.51
CA THR A 70 -3.67 17.48 3.69
C THR A 70 -4.84 18.24 4.31
N PRO A 71 -4.70 18.85 5.49
CA PRO A 71 -5.77 19.66 6.06
C PRO A 71 -6.26 20.81 5.16
N VAL A 72 -5.44 21.29 4.23
CA VAL A 72 -5.73 22.45 3.37
C VAL A 72 -5.93 22.11 1.89
N GLU A 73 -5.42 20.98 1.42
CA GLU A 73 -5.44 20.60 0.01
C GLU A 73 -5.86 19.16 -0.18
N LYS A 74 -6.58 18.89 -1.27
CA LYS A 74 -6.93 17.57 -1.74
C LYS A 74 -6.70 17.51 -3.24
N MET A 75 -5.61 16.87 -3.65
CA MET A 75 -5.17 16.83 -5.04
C MET A 75 -5.32 15.42 -5.60
N ALA A 76 -6.14 15.27 -6.64
CA ALA A 76 -6.30 14.00 -7.35
C ALA A 76 -5.02 13.62 -8.09
N ILE A 77 -4.68 12.34 -8.04
CA ILE A 77 -3.58 11.74 -8.81
C ILE A 77 -4.06 10.51 -9.56
N THR A 78 -3.25 10.02 -10.47
CA THR A 78 -3.53 8.79 -11.23
C THR A 78 -2.71 7.63 -10.67
N VAL A 79 -3.38 6.52 -10.38
CA VAL A 79 -2.74 5.26 -9.98
C VAL A 79 -3.21 4.16 -10.95
N ILE A 80 -2.27 3.51 -11.63
CA ILE A 80 -2.60 2.55 -12.70
C ILE A 80 -3.21 1.26 -12.15
N ASP A 81 -2.67 0.75 -11.04
CA ASP A 81 -3.20 -0.44 -10.35
C ASP A 81 -3.38 -0.13 -8.86
N VAL A 82 -2.33 -0.27 -8.09
CA VAL A 82 -2.27 0.10 -6.66
C VAL A 82 -0.98 0.86 -6.38
N PRO A 83 -0.92 1.66 -5.30
CA PRO A 83 0.22 2.53 -5.10
C PRO A 83 1.50 1.81 -4.64
N PHE A 84 1.39 0.60 -4.09
CA PHE A 84 2.52 -0.08 -3.47
C PHE A 84 2.66 -1.51 -3.96
N ILE A 85 3.90 -2.02 -3.90
CA ILE A 85 4.26 -3.38 -4.29
C ILE A 85 4.98 -4.05 -3.12
N ILE A 86 4.55 -5.25 -2.75
CA ILE A 86 5.27 -6.07 -1.78
C ILE A 86 6.47 -6.71 -2.48
N VAL A 87 7.66 -6.36 -2.02
CA VAL A 87 8.93 -6.76 -2.64
C VAL A 87 9.76 -7.71 -1.78
N ASP A 88 9.42 -7.81 -0.48
CA ASP A 88 10.08 -8.70 0.47
C ASP A 88 9.12 -9.15 1.57
N TRP A 89 9.51 -10.13 2.34
CA TRP A 89 8.69 -10.68 3.42
C TRP A 89 9.53 -11.49 4.42
N ARG A 90 8.95 -11.70 5.60
CA ARG A 90 9.50 -12.57 6.64
C ARG A 90 8.39 -13.00 7.59
N PHE A 91 8.64 -14.05 8.38
CA PHE A 91 7.80 -14.33 9.54
C PHE A 91 8.34 -13.63 10.77
N GLU A 92 7.44 -13.13 11.60
CA GLU A 92 7.74 -12.50 12.89
C GLU A 92 6.92 -13.13 14.00
N GLU A 93 7.58 -13.45 15.12
CA GLU A 93 6.88 -13.82 16.35
C GLU A 93 6.28 -12.57 16.99
N THR A 94 4.98 -12.65 17.29
CA THR A 94 4.25 -11.60 17.99
C THR A 94 3.56 -12.16 19.23
N GLU A 95 3.04 -11.29 20.08
CA GLU A 95 2.22 -11.70 21.23
C GLU A 95 0.97 -12.49 20.82
N GLN A 96 0.50 -12.30 19.59
CA GLN A 96 -0.68 -12.97 19.02
C GLN A 96 -0.34 -14.23 18.21
N GLY A 97 0.94 -14.56 18.10
CA GLY A 97 1.44 -15.70 17.33
C GLY A 97 2.34 -15.32 16.18
N LEU A 98 2.65 -16.29 15.34
CA LEU A 98 3.49 -16.12 14.17
C LEU A 98 2.75 -15.32 13.08
N ALA A 99 3.30 -14.18 12.69
CA ALA A 99 2.74 -13.30 11.69
C ALA A 99 3.59 -13.27 10.42
N LEU A 100 2.92 -13.19 9.27
CA LEU A 100 3.55 -12.87 8.01
C LEU A 100 3.74 -11.36 7.93
N CYS A 101 4.99 -10.90 7.84
CA CYS A 101 5.35 -9.52 7.66
C CYS A 101 5.73 -9.28 6.19
N CYS A 102 5.02 -8.38 5.53
CA CYS A 102 5.31 -7.95 4.16
C CYS A 102 6.07 -6.63 4.17
N VAL A 103 7.03 -6.49 3.27
CA VAL A 103 7.79 -5.26 3.08
C VAL A 103 7.46 -4.68 1.71
N ASP A 104 7.05 -3.42 1.67
CA ASP A 104 6.72 -2.75 0.42
C ASP A 104 7.94 -2.09 -0.25
N ASN A 105 7.73 -1.59 -1.46
CA ASN A 105 8.75 -0.92 -2.26
C ASN A 105 9.25 0.42 -1.68
N LEU A 106 8.63 0.92 -0.61
CA LEU A 106 9.11 2.07 0.17
C LEU A 106 9.78 1.64 1.49
N GLN A 107 10.10 0.36 1.64
CA GLN A 107 10.74 -0.23 2.83
C GLN A 107 9.89 -0.16 4.10
N ARG A 108 8.58 -0.12 3.95
CA ARG A 108 7.65 -0.16 5.08
C ARG A 108 7.21 -1.60 5.33
N ALA A 109 7.09 -1.96 6.60
CA ALA A 109 6.70 -3.29 7.04
C ALA A 109 5.22 -3.33 7.46
N TRP A 110 4.51 -4.37 7.03
CA TRP A 110 3.09 -4.55 7.26
C TRP A 110 2.81 -5.98 7.72
N LEU A 111 2.15 -6.14 8.85
CA LEU A 111 1.72 -7.46 9.31
C LEU A 111 0.41 -7.85 8.62
N VAL A 112 0.40 -9.03 8.03
CA VAL A 112 -0.84 -9.61 7.49
C VAL A 112 -1.72 -10.06 8.65
N SER A 113 -2.91 -9.50 8.71
CA SER A 113 -3.86 -9.71 9.81
C SER A 113 -5.31 -9.54 9.34
N ALA A 114 -6.26 -9.74 10.23
CA ALA A 114 -7.67 -9.48 9.93
C ALA A 114 -7.95 -8.00 9.56
N LYS A 115 -7.14 -7.07 10.07
CA LYS A 115 -7.22 -5.65 9.73
C LYS A 115 -6.53 -5.30 8.42
N GLN A 116 -5.52 -6.07 8.06
CA GLN A 116 -4.73 -5.92 6.85
C GLN A 116 -4.66 -7.28 6.14
N PRO A 117 -5.78 -7.75 5.56
CA PRO A 117 -5.84 -9.07 4.94
C PRO A 117 -5.20 -9.09 3.56
N LEU A 118 -4.76 -10.28 3.16
CA LEU A 118 -4.48 -10.58 1.76
C LEU A 118 -5.79 -10.95 1.06
N LEU A 119 -6.09 -10.26 -0.02
CA LEU A 119 -7.25 -10.53 -0.87
C LEU A 119 -6.80 -10.80 -2.30
N LEU A 120 -7.43 -11.76 -2.95
CA LEU A 120 -7.17 -12.04 -4.36
C LEU A 120 -7.88 -11.02 -5.24
N ARG A 121 -7.17 -10.50 -6.22
CA ARG A 121 -7.69 -9.65 -7.29
C ARG A 121 -7.06 -10.05 -8.62
N GLU A 122 -7.73 -9.74 -9.71
CA GLU A 122 -7.20 -9.94 -11.04
C GLU A 122 -6.21 -8.81 -11.40
N PHE A 123 -5.06 -9.21 -11.89
CA PHE A 123 -4.06 -8.31 -12.48
C PHE A 123 -3.50 -8.96 -13.74
N GLU A 124 -3.65 -8.28 -14.87
CA GLU A 124 -3.21 -8.78 -16.20
C GLU A 124 -3.74 -10.20 -16.51
N GLY A 125 -4.99 -10.47 -16.15
CA GLY A 125 -5.66 -11.76 -16.41
C GLY A 125 -5.27 -12.88 -15.44
N VAL A 126 -4.53 -12.58 -14.39
CA VAL A 126 -4.09 -13.54 -13.36
C VAL A 126 -4.60 -13.12 -11.98
N SER A 127 -5.04 -14.10 -11.20
CA SER A 127 -5.39 -13.88 -9.79
C SER A 127 -4.11 -13.69 -8.96
N VAL A 128 -3.99 -12.57 -8.27
CA VAL A 128 -2.81 -12.16 -7.50
C VAL A 128 -3.22 -11.70 -6.10
N PRO A 129 -2.46 -12.02 -5.04
CA PRO A 129 -2.71 -11.47 -3.71
C PRO A 129 -2.40 -9.97 -3.64
N TYR A 130 -3.29 -9.24 -2.98
CA TYR A 130 -3.15 -7.83 -2.64
C TYR A 130 -3.30 -7.67 -1.13
N LEU A 131 -2.36 -6.99 -0.50
CA LEU A 131 -2.44 -6.63 0.91
C LEU A 131 -3.31 -5.37 1.05
N GLN A 132 -4.40 -5.49 1.78
CA GLN A 132 -5.27 -4.35 2.09
C GLN A 132 -4.64 -3.50 3.19
N LEU A 133 -4.55 -2.21 2.96
CA LEU A 133 -4.01 -1.23 3.89
C LEU A 133 -5.10 -0.24 4.32
N ALA A 134 -4.79 0.59 5.30
CA ALA A 134 -5.68 1.65 5.74
C ALA A 134 -5.96 2.67 4.61
N HIS A 135 -7.05 3.44 4.78
CA HIS A 135 -7.44 4.54 3.88
C HIS A 135 -7.71 4.11 2.42
N GLY A 136 -8.19 2.88 2.23
CA GLY A 136 -8.51 2.32 0.91
C GLY A 136 -7.29 1.95 0.07
N LEU A 137 -6.10 2.02 0.62
CA LEU A 137 -4.86 1.68 -0.08
C LEU A 137 -4.63 0.18 -0.12
N ALA A 138 -3.80 -0.25 -1.04
CA ALA A 138 -3.38 -1.64 -1.17
C ALA A 138 -1.95 -1.76 -1.71
N ALA A 139 -1.36 -2.93 -1.49
CA ALA A 139 -0.08 -3.30 -2.07
C ALA A 139 -0.23 -4.64 -2.80
N ARG A 140 0.16 -4.69 -4.06
CA ARG A 140 0.18 -5.94 -4.83
C ARG A 140 1.42 -6.74 -4.48
N VAL A 141 1.25 -8.03 -4.27
CA VAL A 141 2.38 -8.95 -4.07
C VAL A 141 3.12 -9.12 -5.40
N SER A 142 4.44 -8.88 -5.39
CA SER A 142 5.27 -9.03 -6.57
C SER A 142 5.36 -10.51 -7.00
N ARG A 143 5.67 -10.74 -8.28
CA ARG A 143 5.83 -12.09 -8.82
C ARG A 143 6.89 -12.89 -8.07
N ASN A 144 8.02 -12.28 -7.72
CA ASN A 144 9.08 -12.94 -6.97
C ASN A 144 8.62 -13.40 -5.58
N VAL A 145 7.91 -12.55 -4.85
CA VAL A 145 7.37 -12.89 -3.53
C VAL A 145 6.30 -13.97 -3.67
N TYR A 146 5.43 -13.87 -4.67
CA TYR A 146 4.41 -14.89 -4.94
C TYR A 146 5.02 -16.28 -5.17
N TYR A 147 6.09 -16.38 -5.96
CA TYR A 147 6.76 -17.65 -6.19
C TYR A 147 7.43 -18.20 -4.94
N GLN A 148 8.03 -17.34 -4.12
CA GLN A 148 8.58 -17.75 -2.83
C GLN A 148 7.49 -18.29 -1.90
N TRP A 149 6.35 -17.64 -1.85
CA TRP A 149 5.20 -18.11 -1.06
C TRP A 149 4.64 -19.43 -1.59
N ALA A 150 4.57 -19.60 -2.89
CA ALA A 150 4.10 -20.85 -3.49
C ALA A 150 4.97 -22.07 -3.10
N GLU A 151 6.27 -21.85 -2.89
CA GLU A 151 7.19 -22.93 -2.44
C GLU A 151 6.95 -23.37 -0.99
N ILE A 152 6.45 -22.47 -0.13
CA ILE A 152 6.21 -22.75 1.30
C ILE A 152 4.73 -22.90 1.64
N ALA A 153 3.84 -22.70 0.67
CA ALA A 153 2.40 -22.73 0.89
C ALA A 153 1.94 -24.09 1.39
N CYS A 154 1.00 -24.07 2.33
CA CYS A 154 0.20 -25.22 2.69
C CYS A 154 -0.96 -25.38 1.71
N SER A 155 -1.62 -26.53 1.72
CA SER A 155 -2.79 -26.78 0.89
C SER A 155 -3.91 -27.45 1.68
N ASP A 156 -5.13 -27.14 1.33
CA ASP A 156 -6.35 -27.80 1.79
C ASP A 156 -7.31 -28.00 0.62
N GLU A 157 -8.56 -28.33 0.92
CA GLU A 157 -9.61 -28.56 -0.09
C GLU A 157 -9.94 -27.29 -0.91
N GLN A 158 -9.63 -26.10 -0.38
CA GLN A 158 -9.90 -24.82 -1.04
C GLN A 158 -8.74 -24.32 -1.90
N GLY A 159 -7.53 -24.85 -1.69
CA GLY A 159 -6.35 -24.47 -2.48
C GLY A 159 -5.09 -24.28 -1.66
N TYR A 160 -4.15 -23.53 -2.23
CA TYR A 160 -2.88 -23.20 -1.58
C TYR A 160 -3.02 -21.92 -0.77
N TYR A 161 -2.48 -21.93 0.43
CA TYR A 161 -2.54 -20.78 1.33
C TYR A 161 -1.23 -20.58 2.10
N ILE A 162 -1.06 -19.36 2.60
CA ILE A 162 -0.06 -19.00 3.59
C ILE A 162 -0.78 -18.56 4.87
N GLU A 163 -0.18 -18.87 6.01
CA GLU A 163 -0.80 -18.58 7.30
C GLU A 163 -0.16 -17.37 7.97
N SER A 164 -0.98 -16.55 8.59
CA SER A 164 -0.55 -15.44 9.44
C SER A 164 -1.52 -15.28 10.61
N LEU A 165 -1.00 -15.26 11.84
CA LEU A 165 -1.80 -15.13 13.06
C LEU A 165 -2.94 -16.16 13.11
N ALA A 166 -2.62 -17.42 12.81
CA ALA A 166 -3.55 -18.56 12.76
C ALA A 166 -4.72 -18.41 11.77
N LYS A 167 -4.59 -17.54 10.76
CA LYS A 167 -5.55 -17.39 9.67
C LYS A 167 -4.93 -17.72 8.32
N CYS A 168 -5.66 -18.47 7.50
CA CYS A 168 -5.24 -18.86 6.17
C CYS A 168 -5.56 -17.75 5.15
N TYR A 169 -4.60 -17.45 4.28
CA TYR A 169 -4.76 -16.52 3.16
C TYR A 169 -4.41 -17.24 1.87
N TYR A 170 -5.40 -17.42 1.00
CA TYR A 170 -5.25 -18.18 -0.23
C TYR A 170 -4.47 -17.41 -1.28
N LEU A 171 -3.66 -18.13 -2.06
CA LEU A 171 -2.75 -17.56 -3.07
C LEU A 171 -3.34 -17.60 -4.49
N ALA A 172 -4.35 -18.42 -4.71
CA ALA A 172 -5.07 -18.54 -5.98
C ALA A 172 -6.49 -19.05 -5.75
#